data_0117841822daf318607bb83e43e33c50
#
_entry.id   0117841822daf318607bb83e43e33c50
#
_cell.length_a   1.000
_cell.length_b   1.000
_cell.length_c   1.000
_cell.angle_alpha   90.00
_cell.angle_beta   90.00
_cell.angle_gamma   90.00
#
_symmetry.space_group_name_H-M   'P 1'
#
loop_
_entity.id
_entity.type
_entity.pdbx_description
1 polymer ?
#
loop_
_entity_poly.entity_id
_entity_poly.type
_entity_poly.pdbx_seq_one_letter_code
_entity_poly.pdbx_strand_id
1 'polypeptide(L)'
;MKILSNNNNLSSSDKAVARFLLADDDTRNKTLKLVPVVVDGPWIVRQVVGGKPAIVGNKIPVQYVYGGPESCGDGREYLEADMDVVSSVAGRGILNVVQKHTENLTLDLGFVVEAKNDDELPEQMLGSFRFHGIKHSTAAPYPS
;
A
#
# COMPACT_ATOMS: atom_id res chain seq x y z
N MET A 1 0.44 22.12 0.54
CA MET A 1 0.97 21.02 -0.32
C MET A 1 1.67 21.63 -1.52
N LYS A 2 3.02 21.72 -1.47
CA LYS A 2 3.85 22.43 -2.48
C LYS A 2 3.86 21.78 -3.87
N ILE A 3 3.44 20.53 -4.00
CA ILE A 3 3.44 19.78 -5.28
C ILE A 3 2.41 20.38 -6.27
N LEU A 4 1.38 21.07 -5.79
CA LEU A 4 0.27 21.54 -6.63
C LEU A 4 0.41 22.98 -7.12
N SER A 5 1.42 23.73 -6.68
CA SER A 5 1.57 25.13 -7.05
C SER A 5 2.21 25.37 -8.42
N ASN A 6 2.68 24.32 -9.13
CA ASN A 6 3.36 24.44 -10.41
C ASN A 6 2.91 23.36 -11.41
N ASN A 7 1.63 23.40 -11.80
CA ASN A 7 0.98 22.37 -12.63
C ASN A 7 1.59 22.17 -14.04
N ASN A 8 2.49 23.01 -14.50
CA ASN A 8 2.95 22.98 -15.89
C ASN A 8 4.21 22.12 -16.12
N ASN A 9 4.77 21.45 -15.08
CA ASN A 9 6.01 20.69 -15.22
C ASN A 9 6.05 19.40 -14.35
N LEU A 10 4.88 18.83 -14.05
CA LEU A 10 4.80 17.57 -13.30
C LEU A 10 5.22 16.39 -14.20
N SER A 11 6.05 15.49 -13.68
CA SER A 11 6.31 14.21 -14.34
C SER A 11 5.01 13.36 -14.38
N SER A 12 4.98 12.33 -15.23
CA SER A 12 3.82 11.43 -15.33
C SER A 12 3.45 10.83 -13.98
N SER A 13 4.42 10.39 -13.20
CA SER A 13 4.21 9.86 -11.85
C SER A 13 3.67 10.92 -10.89
N ASP A 14 4.17 12.17 -10.96
CA ASP A 14 3.69 13.23 -10.09
C ASP A 14 2.23 13.58 -10.37
N LYS A 15 1.78 13.48 -11.63
CA LYS A 15 0.38 13.66 -12.01
C LYS A 15 -0.52 12.59 -11.39
N ALA A 16 -0.12 11.31 -11.48
CA ALA A 16 -0.85 10.21 -10.86
C ALA A 16 -0.94 10.38 -9.34
N VAL A 17 0.17 10.73 -8.68
CA VAL A 17 0.23 10.97 -7.24
C VAL A 17 -0.61 12.19 -6.85
N ALA A 18 -0.53 13.30 -7.58
CA ALA A 18 -1.31 14.50 -7.32
C ALA A 18 -2.82 14.20 -7.43
N ARG A 19 -3.23 13.47 -8.47
CA ARG A 19 -4.61 13.01 -8.62
C ARG A 19 -5.05 12.16 -7.43
N PHE A 20 -4.25 11.19 -7.00
CA PHE A 20 -4.54 10.33 -5.85
C PHE A 20 -4.69 11.13 -4.56
N LEU A 21 -3.80 12.08 -4.29
CA LEU A 21 -3.84 12.89 -3.07
C LEU A 21 -5.06 13.81 -3.01
N LEU A 22 -5.52 14.31 -4.18
CA LEU A 22 -6.67 15.22 -4.27
C LEU A 22 -8.01 14.50 -4.43
N ALA A 23 -8.00 13.19 -4.70
CA ALA A 23 -9.20 12.41 -4.94
C ALA A 23 -10.02 12.20 -3.66
N ASP A 24 -11.28 11.81 -3.84
CA ASP A 24 -12.09 11.21 -2.80
C ASP A 24 -11.66 9.76 -2.50
N ASP A 25 -12.16 9.21 -1.41
CA ASP A 25 -11.78 7.87 -0.96
C ASP A 25 -12.24 6.77 -1.93
N ASP A 26 -13.36 6.96 -2.61
CA ASP A 26 -13.85 6.01 -3.62
C ASP A 26 -12.87 5.92 -4.81
N THR A 27 -12.37 7.05 -5.26
CA THR A 27 -11.36 7.12 -6.32
C THR A 27 -10.02 6.55 -5.85
N ARG A 28 -9.58 6.87 -4.62
CA ARG A 28 -8.37 6.29 -4.03
C ARG A 28 -8.46 4.77 -3.96
N ASN A 29 -9.59 4.23 -3.48
CA ASN A 29 -9.85 2.80 -3.39
C ASN A 29 -9.78 2.08 -4.73
N LYS A 30 -10.07 2.77 -5.83
CA LYS A 30 -10.02 2.23 -7.20
C LYS A 30 -8.67 2.39 -7.88
N THR A 31 -7.69 3.03 -7.22
CA THR A 31 -6.41 3.38 -7.83
C THR A 31 -5.18 2.96 -7.01
N LEU A 32 -5.31 2.76 -5.71
CA LEU A 32 -4.18 2.25 -4.90
C LEU A 32 -3.95 0.78 -5.21
N LYS A 33 -2.79 0.49 -5.78
CA LYS A 33 -2.37 -0.83 -6.24
C LYS A 33 -1.30 -1.39 -5.31
N LEU A 34 -1.48 -2.63 -4.85
CA LEU A 34 -0.50 -3.40 -4.10
C LEU A 34 0.17 -4.40 -5.04
N VAL A 35 1.49 -4.46 -5.00
CA VAL A 35 2.32 -5.40 -5.77
C VAL A 35 3.07 -6.31 -4.79
N PRO A 36 2.54 -7.49 -4.44
CA PRO A 36 3.21 -8.43 -3.56
C PRO A 36 4.16 -9.33 -4.35
N VAL A 37 5.36 -9.58 -3.80
CA VAL A 37 6.34 -10.52 -4.39
C VAL A 37 6.89 -11.43 -3.29
N VAL A 38 6.61 -12.71 -3.36
CA VAL A 38 7.25 -13.70 -2.49
C VAL A 38 8.64 -14.01 -3.04
N VAL A 39 9.66 -13.42 -2.42
CA VAL A 39 11.07 -13.60 -2.80
C VAL A 39 11.54 -14.97 -2.38
N ASP A 40 11.26 -15.35 -1.12
CA ASP A 40 11.57 -16.67 -0.58
C ASP A 40 10.44 -17.14 0.34
N GLY A 41 10.18 -18.45 0.35
CA GLY A 41 9.12 -19.02 1.18
C GLY A 41 8.45 -20.23 0.54
N PRO A 42 7.57 -20.89 1.30
CA PRO A 42 6.83 -22.07 0.84
C PRO A 42 5.97 -21.81 -0.39
N TRP A 43 5.88 -22.81 -1.25
CA TRP A 43 5.10 -22.71 -2.49
C TRP A 43 3.63 -22.33 -2.27
N ILE A 44 3.05 -22.78 -1.15
CA ILE A 44 1.65 -22.47 -0.81
C ILE A 44 1.44 -20.96 -0.60
N VAL A 45 2.41 -20.26 0.00
CA VAL A 45 2.36 -18.80 0.15
C VAL A 45 2.44 -18.12 -1.22
N ARG A 46 3.31 -18.60 -2.11
CA ARG A 46 3.42 -18.10 -3.49
C ARG A 46 2.10 -18.25 -4.25
N GLN A 47 1.39 -19.35 -4.07
CA GLN A 47 0.09 -19.58 -4.71
C GLN A 47 -0.99 -18.61 -4.17
N VAL A 48 -1.05 -18.41 -2.87
CA VAL A 48 -2.08 -17.58 -2.21
C VAL A 48 -1.82 -16.08 -2.45
N VAL A 49 -0.59 -15.65 -2.32
CA VAL A 49 -0.20 -14.24 -2.55
C VAL A 49 -0.23 -13.88 -4.04
N GLY A 50 0.06 -14.86 -4.91
CA GLY A 50 -0.18 -14.80 -6.34
C GLY A 50 0.76 -13.92 -7.16
N GLY A 51 1.56 -13.05 -6.55
CA GLY A 51 2.53 -12.20 -7.23
C GLY A 51 1.95 -11.25 -8.29
N LYS A 52 0.63 -11.06 -8.31
CA LYS A 52 -0.05 -10.18 -9.26
C LYS A 52 -0.45 -8.89 -8.58
N PRO A 53 -0.24 -7.73 -9.23
CA PRO A 53 -0.77 -6.46 -8.75
C PRO A 53 -2.28 -6.52 -8.53
N ALA A 54 -2.76 -5.91 -7.46
CA ALA A 54 -4.19 -5.86 -7.14
C ALA A 54 -4.56 -4.48 -6.62
N ILE A 55 -5.72 -3.98 -7.03
CA ILE A 55 -6.31 -2.77 -6.46
C ILE A 55 -6.77 -3.10 -5.03
N VAL A 56 -6.22 -2.39 -4.05
CA VAL A 56 -6.39 -2.69 -2.62
C VAL A 56 -7.86 -2.53 -2.22
N GLY A 57 -8.48 -1.40 -2.49
CA GLY A 57 -9.84 -1.08 -2.07
C GLY A 57 -10.92 -2.00 -2.63
N ASN A 58 -10.62 -2.75 -3.71
CA ASN A 58 -11.54 -3.79 -4.25
C ASN A 58 -11.56 -5.06 -3.41
N LYS A 59 -10.60 -5.26 -2.53
CA LYS A 59 -10.41 -6.51 -1.76
C LYS A 59 -10.37 -6.29 -0.25
N ILE A 60 -9.88 -5.16 0.17
CA ILE A 60 -9.60 -4.81 1.56
C ILE A 60 -10.16 -3.41 1.82
N PRO A 61 -10.96 -3.20 2.88
CA PRO A 61 -11.38 -1.86 3.28
C PRO A 61 -10.17 -1.00 3.61
N VAL A 62 -10.16 0.23 3.10
CA VAL A 62 -9.12 1.21 3.37
C VAL A 62 -9.77 2.48 3.91
N GLN A 63 -9.24 2.99 5.01
CA GLN A 63 -9.58 4.29 5.56
C GLN A 63 -8.44 5.26 5.28
N TYR A 64 -8.76 6.49 4.87
CA TYR A 64 -7.76 7.51 4.60
C TYR A 64 -7.87 8.62 5.62
N VAL A 65 -6.74 8.99 6.21
CA VAL A 65 -6.64 10.09 7.16
C VAL A 65 -5.62 11.10 6.65
N TYR A 66 -6.06 12.34 6.52
CA TYR A 66 -5.18 13.45 6.17
C TYR A 66 -4.71 14.16 7.43
N GLY A 67 -3.41 14.31 7.57
CA GLY A 67 -2.79 15.12 8.60
C GLY A 67 -2.23 16.42 8.01
N GLY A 68 -2.72 17.55 8.50
CA GLY A 68 -2.20 18.86 8.13
C GLY A 68 -0.83 19.17 8.75
N PRO A 69 -0.21 20.32 8.40
CA PRO A 69 1.13 20.69 8.87
C PRO A 69 1.30 20.70 10.40
N GLU A 70 0.19 20.87 11.12
CA GLU A 70 0.17 20.93 12.59
C GLU A 70 0.18 19.55 13.25
N SER A 71 -0.19 18.50 12.48
CA SER A 71 -0.34 17.14 13.00
C SER A 71 0.99 16.45 13.29
N CYS A 72 2.06 16.79 12.56
CA CYS A 72 3.38 16.20 12.72
C CYS A 72 4.36 17.05 13.55
N GLY A 73 4.01 18.27 13.89
CA GLY A 73 4.88 19.19 14.65
C GLY A 73 6.11 19.71 13.88
N ASP A 74 6.36 19.22 12.66
CA ASP A 74 7.47 19.62 11.79
C ASP A 74 6.99 20.33 10.50
N GLY A 75 5.71 20.66 10.42
CA GLY A 75 5.11 21.39 9.30
C GLY A 75 4.88 20.55 8.03
N ARG A 76 5.06 19.22 8.11
CA ARG A 76 4.76 18.31 7.00
C ARG A 76 3.30 17.91 6.97
N GLU A 77 2.79 17.68 5.77
CA GLU A 77 1.48 17.10 5.52
C GLU A 77 1.65 15.62 5.17
N TYR A 78 0.68 14.79 5.56
CA TYR A 78 0.67 13.37 5.20
C TYR A 78 -0.73 12.89 4.84
N LEU A 79 -0.79 11.83 4.08
CA LEU A 79 -1.98 11.02 3.86
C LEU A 79 -1.68 9.61 4.36
N GLU A 80 -2.43 9.16 5.36
CA GLU A 80 -2.38 7.80 5.88
C GLU A 80 -3.44 6.95 5.18
N ALA A 81 -3.12 5.70 4.90
CA ALA A 81 -4.04 4.72 4.33
C ALA A 81 -4.04 3.47 5.22
N ASP A 82 -5.04 3.36 6.08
CA ASP A 82 -5.23 2.22 6.96
C ASP A 82 -5.96 1.09 6.23
N MET A 83 -5.27 -0.03 6.05
CA MET A 83 -5.81 -1.20 5.37
C MET A 83 -6.31 -2.23 6.39
N ASP A 84 -7.62 -2.37 6.55
CA ASP A 84 -8.21 -3.40 7.42
C ASP A 84 -8.23 -4.77 6.73
N VAL A 85 -7.08 -5.43 6.76
CA VAL A 85 -6.89 -6.74 6.12
C VAL A 85 -7.77 -7.80 6.79
N VAL A 86 -7.99 -7.68 8.11
CA VAL A 86 -8.70 -8.69 8.90
C VAL A 86 -10.21 -8.66 8.68
N SER A 87 -10.80 -7.52 8.35
CA SER A 87 -12.25 -7.41 8.12
C SER A 87 -12.68 -8.08 6.81
N SER A 88 -11.80 -8.19 5.82
CA SER A 88 -12.14 -8.80 4.54
C SER A 88 -11.97 -10.32 4.55
N VAL A 89 -12.87 -11.03 3.84
CA VAL A 89 -12.77 -12.49 3.68
C VAL A 89 -11.49 -12.87 2.91
N ALA A 90 -11.19 -12.12 1.86
CA ALA A 90 -9.99 -12.35 1.05
C ALA A 90 -8.70 -12.13 1.88
N GLY A 91 -8.64 -11.04 2.65
CA GLY A 91 -7.51 -10.73 3.51
C GLY A 91 -7.29 -11.78 4.60
N ARG A 92 -8.35 -12.20 5.30
CA ARG A 92 -8.26 -13.29 6.28
C ARG A 92 -7.75 -14.59 5.67
N GLY A 93 -8.21 -14.93 4.47
CA GLY A 93 -7.73 -16.11 3.75
C GLY A 93 -6.22 -16.09 3.50
N ILE A 94 -5.70 -14.96 3.05
CA ILE A 94 -4.26 -14.75 2.84
C ILE A 94 -3.50 -14.80 4.16
N LEU A 95 -3.96 -14.06 5.18
CA LEU A 95 -3.30 -13.99 6.48
C LEU A 95 -3.22 -15.37 7.15
N ASN A 96 -4.26 -16.17 7.09
CA ASN A 96 -4.29 -17.53 7.68
C ASN A 96 -3.19 -18.45 7.10
N VAL A 97 -2.79 -18.22 5.86
CA VAL A 97 -1.68 -18.97 5.24
C VAL A 97 -0.34 -18.33 5.58
N VAL A 98 -0.22 -17.01 5.36
CA VAL A 98 1.04 -16.26 5.50
C VAL A 98 1.57 -16.33 6.93
N GLN A 99 0.72 -16.11 7.94
CA GLN A 99 1.14 -16.07 9.35
C GLN A 99 1.76 -17.37 9.89
N LYS A 100 1.43 -18.51 9.26
CA LYS A 100 2.02 -19.81 9.63
C LYS A 100 3.45 -19.99 9.11
N HIS A 101 3.89 -19.12 8.24
CA HIS A 101 5.16 -19.24 7.52
C HIS A 101 6.06 -18.01 7.66
N THR A 102 5.68 -17.02 8.49
CA THR A 102 6.40 -15.73 8.58
C THR A 102 7.87 -15.84 8.93
N GLU A 103 8.26 -16.86 9.72
CA GLU A 103 9.67 -17.08 10.10
C GLU A 103 10.55 -17.53 8.92
N ASN A 104 9.94 -18.18 7.92
CA ASN A 104 10.61 -18.71 6.71
C ASN A 104 10.13 -18.00 5.45
N LEU A 105 9.69 -16.75 5.57
CA LEU A 105 9.13 -15.97 4.48
C LEU A 105 9.91 -14.70 4.25
N THR A 106 10.23 -14.42 2.99
CA THR A 106 10.65 -13.10 2.52
C THR A 106 9.62 -12.60 1.52
N LEU A 107 8.93 -11.53 1.90
CA LEU A 107 7.84 -10.93 1.14
C LEU A 107 8.14 -9.45 0.89
N ASP A 108 8.17 -9.05 -0.38
CA ASP A 108 8.22 -7.65 -0.79
C ASP A 108 6.80 -7.16 -1.08
N LEU A 109 6.48 -5.98 -0.58
CA LEU A 109 5.24 -5.28 -0.87
C LEU A 109 5.58 -3.92 -1.48
N GLY A 110 5.09 -3.67 -2.68
CA GLY A 110 5.20 -2.39 -3.36
C GLY A 110 3.83 -1.72 -3.49
N PHE A 111 3.81 -0.40 -3.42
CA PHE A 111 2.60 0.40 -3.62
C PHE A 111 2.76 1.29 -4.84
N VAL A 112 1.74 1.32 -5.68
CA VAL A 112 1.70 2.06 -6.94
C VAL A 112 0.34 2.76 -7.02
N VAL A 113 0.31 3.97 -7.56
CA VAL A 113 -0.94 4.58 -8.01
C VAL A 113 -1.17 4.16 -9.45
N GLU A 114 -2.30 3.47 -9.71
CA GLU A 114 -2.69 3.09 -11.05
C GLU A 114 -2.93 4.32 -11.93
N ALA A 115 -2.26 4.37 -13.08
CA ALA A 115 -2.52 5.40 -14.08
C ALA A 115 -3.95 5.26 -14.64
N LYS A 116 -4.63 6.37 -14.79
CA LYS A 116 -5.96 6.42 -15.42
C LYS A 116 -5.92 7.10 -16.79
N ASN A 117 -4.84 7.81 -17.08
CA ASN A 117 -4.64 8.55 -18.32
C ASN A 117 -3.24 8.23 -18.89
N ASP A 118 -3.08 8.35 -20.20
CA ASP A 118 -1.81 8.06 -20.89
C ASP A 118 -0.67 8.98 -20.43
N ASP A 119 -0.99 10.19 -20.01
CA ASP A 119 -0.02 11.17 -19.51
C ASP A 119 0.47 10.92 -18.08
N GLU A 120 -0.11 9.91 -17.39
CA GLU A 120 0.34 9.40 -16.10
C GLU A 120 1.29 8.20 -16.23
N LEU A 121 1.51 7.68 -17.44
CA LEU A 121 2.39 6.55 -17.71
C LEU A 121 3.85 6.98 -17.94
N PRO A 122 4.84 6.15 -17.58
CA PRO A 122 4.70 4.86 -16.92
C PRO A 122 4.34 5.01 -15.42
N GLU A 123 3.59 4.04 -14.89
CA GLU A 123 3.33 3.95 -13.46
C GLU A 123 4.65 3.82 -12.68
N GLN A 124 4.74 4.50 -11.54
CA GLN A 124 5.90 4.42 -10.68
C GLN A 124 5.52 3.97 -9.27
N MET A 125 6.46 3.31 -8.62
CA MET A 125 6.31 2.85 -7.25
C MET A 125 6.36 4.02 -6.27
N LEU A 126 5.34 4.16 -5.43
CA LEU A 126 5.33 5.14 -4.34
C LEU A 126 6.33 4.77 -3.25
N GLY A 127 6.42 3.49 -2.96
CA GLY A 127 7.31 2.94 -1.97
C GLY A 127 7.20 1.43 -1.91
N SER A 128 8.18 0.80 -1.27
CA SER A 128 8.18 -0.63 -1.03
C SER A 128 8.88 -0.95 0.28
N PHE A 129 8.54 -2.11 0.85
CA PHE A 129 9.23 -2.64 2.01
C PHE A 129 9.30 -4.15 1.95
N ARG A 130 10.23 -4.72 2.70
CA ARG A 130 10.46 -6.16 2.81
C ARG A 130 10.16 -6.66 4.20
N PHE A 131 9.31 -7.67 4.28
CA PHE A 131 9.23 -8.54 5.45
C PHE A 131 10.20 -9.70 5.28
N HIS A 132 11.01 -9.96 6.31
CA HIS A 132 11.96 -11.07 6.31
C HIS A 132 11.99 -11.74 7.67
N GLY A 133 11.62 -13.03 7.72
CA GLY A 133 11.80 -13.87 8.90
C GLY A 133 11.13 -13.33 10.17
N ILE A 134 9.88 -12.87 10.10
CA ILE A 134 9.16 -12.28 11.24
C ILE A 134 8.79 -13.35 12.25
N LYS A 135 9.26 -13.17 13.49
CA LYS A 135 8.94 -14.05 14.63
C LYS A 135 7.87 -13.40 15.49
N HIS A 136 6.69 -13.98 15.53
CA HIS A 136 5.58 -13.47 16.37
C HIS A 136 5.93 -13.46 17.88
N SER A 137 6.76 -14.42 18.33
CA SER A 137 7.21 -14.49 19.73
C SER A 137 8.05 -13.32 20.20
N THR A 138 8.60 -12.53 19.27
CA THR A 138 9.40 -11.34 19.57
C THR A 138 8.64 -10.04 19.42
N ALA A 139 7.36 -10.10 19.03
CA ALA A 139 6.53 -8.91 18.89
C ALA A 139 6.26 -8.29 20.26
N ALA A 140 6.49 -6.98 20.39
CA ALA A 140 6.07 -6.25 21.57
C ALA A 140 4.54 -6.23 21.67
N PRO A 141 3.96 -6.32 22.90
CA PRO A 141 2.53 -6.13 23.08
C PRO A 141 2.10 -4.76 22.55
N TYR A 142 0.94 -4.70 21.92
CA TYR A 142 0.38 -3.42 21.52
C TYR A 142 0.08 -2.59 22.78
N PRO A 143 0.49 -1.31 22.87
CA PRO A 143 0.14 -0.50 24.00
C PRO A 143 -1.39 -0.34 24.07
N SER A 144 -1.95 -0.73 25.21
CA SER A 144 -3.40 -0.62 25.50
C SER A 144 -3.76 0.80 25.87
#